data_64cc794a6b377b86403289697af35f21
#
_entry.id   64cc794a6b377b86403289697af35f21
#
_cell.length_a   1.000
_cell.length_b   1.000
_cell.length_c   1.000
_cell.angle_alpha   90.00
_cell.angle_beta   90.00
_cell.angle_gamma   90.00
#
_symmetry.space_group_name_H-M   'P 1'
#
loop_
_entity.id
_entity.type
_entity.pdbx_description
1 polymer ?
#
loop_
_entity_poly.entity_id
_entity_poly.type
_entity_poly.pdbx_seq_one_letter_code
_entity_poly.pdbx_strand_id
1 'polypeptide(L)'
;MNQVAQRKTTQVVASELDKMLEADAGVGLENITTEDMQIPFIRIIQALSPQLQKDDPLYIKGAEQGDIFNTVSQEIYKQDEGVIVVPAFFEKKFLEFQLRSSGGGFVRELAADDKDITMTSREGTIELLPNGNELVRTHQHLVIAQSADGTIAPSVLDMKKTQLKVSRRWNTLKNSARLPSGALMPIYGTAWQVTTVLEANDQGKWFNYKLDRINDVTPEIEKMMLEARNMYQGVSKGE
;
A
#
# COMPACT_ATOMS: atom_id res chain seq x y z
N MET A 1 13.56 40.21 34.38
CA MET A 1 13.21 40.74 33.03
C MET A 1 13.62 39.68 32.01
N ASN A 2 12.67 38.86 31.56
CA ASN A 2 12.92 37.80 30.56
C ASN A 2 12.58 38.37 29.17
N GLN A 3 13.61 38.51 28.33
CA GLN A 3 13.40 38.84 26.93
C GLN A 3 13.04 37.52 26.19
N VAL A 4 11.80 37.47 25.73
CA VAL A 4 11.33 36.42 24.81
C VAL A 4 11.87 36.77 23.42
N ALA A 5 12.80 35.94 22.92
CA ALA A 5 13.34 36.03 21.58
C ALA A 5 12.23 35.71 20.57
N GLN A 6 11.74 36.70 19.84
CA GLN A 6 10.84 36.53 18.70
C GLN A 6 11.62 35.77 17.57
N ARG A 7 11.22 34.55 17.26
CA ARG A 7 11.65 33.86 16.04
C ARG A 7 11.06 34.60 14.83
N LYS A 8 11.93 35.26 14.07
CA LYS A 8 11.57 35.82 12.75
C LYS A 8 11.25 34.66 11.81
N THR A 9 9.99 34.52 11.42
CA THR A 9 9.56 33.67 10.32
C THR A 9 10.14 34.27 9.04
N THR A 10 11.17 33.66 8.48
CA THR A 10 11.70 34.01 7.17
C THR A 10 10.66 33.55 6.13
N GLN A 11 9.93 34.48 5.54
CA GLN A 11 9.14 34.19 4.34
C GLN A 11 10.13 33.79 3.23
N VAL A 12 10.09 32.54 2.83
CA VAL A 12 10.81 32.05 1.64
C VAL A 12 10.09 32.67 0.44
N VAL A 13 10.72 33.66 -0.18
CA VAL A 13 10.22 34.22 -1.45
C VAL A 13 10.47 33.18 -2.53
N ALA A 14 9.42 32.69 -3.17
CA ALA A 14 9.54 31.74 -4.29
C ALA A 14 10.49 32.31 -5.36
N SER A 15 11.42 31.48 -5.82
CA SER A 15 12.37 31.85 -6.87
C SER A 15 11.65 32.13 -8.19
N GLU A 16 12.29 32.79 -9.13
CA GLU A 16 11.76 32.95 -10.50
C GLU A 16 11.51 31.57 -11.14
N LEU A 17 12.38 30.59 -10.84
CA LEU A 17 12.22 29.22 -11.28
C LEU A 17 10.95 28.56 -10.70
N ASP A 18 10.71 28.75 -9.38
CA ASP A 18 9.51 28.17 -8.73
C ASP A 18 8.22 28.71 -9.37
N LYS A 19 8.18 30.01 -9.67
CA LYS A 19 7.03 30.64 -10.33
C LYS A 19 6.83 30.11 -11.76
N MET A 20 7.92 29.88 -12.50
CA MET A 20 7.87 29.31 -13.85
C MET A 20 7.37 27.87 -13.80
N LEU A 21 7.91 27.04 -12.90
CA LEU A 21 7.50 25.64 -12.75
C LEU A 21 6.03 25.51 -12.32
N GLU A 22 5.54 26.42 -11.44
CA GLU A 22 4.13 26.45 -11.04
C GLU A 22 3.22 26.85 -12.23
N ALA A 23 3.65 27.79 -13.06
CA ALA A 23 2.92 28.19 -14.25
C ALA A 23 2.86 27.09 -15.32
N ASP A 24 3.91 26.26 -15.41
CA ASP A 24 4.05 25.14 -16.35
C ASP A 24 3.60 23.80 -15.74
N ALA A 25 2.86 23.82 -14.63
CA ALA A 25 2.44 22.61 -13.94
C ALA A 25 1.68 21.64 -14.90
N GLY A 26 2.19 20.40 -15.05
CA GLY A 26 1.59 19.38 -15.90
C GLY A 26 1.97 19.45 -17.40
N VAL A 27 2.68 20.48 -17.83
CA VAL A 27 3.15 20.58 -19.22
C VAL A 27 4.06 19.42 -19.57
N GLY A 28 3.77 18.75 -20.71
CA GLY A 28 4.51 17.58 -21.20
C GLY A 28 4.02 16.23 -20.66
N LEU A 29 3.03 16.23 -19.76
CA LEU A 29 2.41 15.01 -19.23
C LEU A 29 1.07 14.68 -19.86
N GLU A 30 0.61 15.47 -20.84
CA GLU A 30 -0.74 15.43 -21.42
C GLU A 30 -1.07 14.10 -22.12
N ASN A 31 -0.03 13.38 -22.58
CA ASN A 31 -0.19 12.10 -23.27
C ASN A 31 0.05 10.88 -22.37
N ILE A 32 0.40 11.09 -21.08
CA ILE A 32 0.59 9.99 -20.13
C ILE A 32 -0.77 9.59 -19.58
N THR A 33 -1.14 8.34 -19.82
CA THR A 33 -2.38 7.73 -19.33
C THR A 33 -2.10 6.79 -18.14
N THR A 34 -3.15 6.29 -17.50
CA THR A 34 -3.01 5.28 -16.43
C THR A 34 -2.36 3.98 -16.92
N GLU A 35 -2.47 3.66 -18.23
CA GLU A 35 -1.84 2.48 -18.82
C GLU A 35 -0.31 2.64 -18.97
N ASP A 36 0.15 3.90 -19.03
CA ASP A 36 1.59 4.22 -19.12
C ASP A 36 2.26 4.32 -17.74
N MET A 37 1.48 4.20 -16.66
CA MET A 37 1.97 4.36 -15.30
C MET A 37 2.00 3.03 -14.54
N GLN A 38 3.07 2.81 -13.79
CA GLN A 38 3.16 1.69 -12.88
C GLN A 38 2.55 2.06 -11.51
N ILE A 39 1.53 1.33 -11.07
CA ILE A 39 0.96 1.52 -9.75
C ILE A 39 1.93 0.97 -8.69
N PRO A 40 2.39 1.79 -7.73
CA PRO A 40 3.32 1.34 -6.71
C PRO A 40 2.64 0.40 -5.71
N PHE A 41 3.37 -0.67 -5.35
CA PHE A 41 3.00 -1.51 -4.22
C PHE A 41 3.76 -1.08 -2.97
N ILE A 42 3.08 -1.09 -1.85
CA ILE A 42 3.65 -0.89 -0.52
C ILE A 42 3.90 -2.28 0.07
N ARG A 43 5.17 -2.68 0.23
CA ARG A 43 5.57 -4.05 0.61
C ARG A 43 6.50 -4.06 1.81
N ILE A 44 6.45 -5.15 2.59
CA ILE A 44 7.35 -5.39 3.72
C ILE A 44 8.62 -6.05 3.22
N ILE A 45 9.76 -5.58 3.68
CA ILE A 45 11.07 -6.20 3.48
C ILE A 45 11.20 -7.38 4.45
N GLN A 46 11.29 -8.59 3.90
CA GLN A 46 11.50 -9.83 4.65
C GLN A 46 12.98 -10.25 4.62
N ALA A 47 13.37 -11.22 5.43
CA ALA A 47 14.77 -11.69 5.53
C ALA A 47 15.43 -12.05 4.20
N LEU A 48 14.66 -12.57 3.24
CA LEU A 48 15.17 -12.99 1.93
C LEU A 48 14.80 -12.01 0.80
N SER A 49 14.38 -10.80 1.14
CA SER A 49 14.03 -9.80 0.14
C SER A 49 15.26 -9.31 -0.62
N PRO A 50 15.20 -9.17 -1.96
CA PRO A 50 16.30 -8.69 -2.77
C PRO A 50 16.78 -7.30 -2.36
N GLN A 51 15.92 -6.47 -1.77
CA GLN A 51 16.23 -5.14 -1.25
C GLN A 51 17.36 -5.14 -0.19
N LEU A 52 17.63 -6.29 0.45
CA LEU A 52 18.71 -6.46 1.43
C LEU A 52 20.01 -7.01 0.83
N GLN A 53 19.97 -7.48 -0.40
CA GLN A 53 21.08 -8.19 -1.07
C GLN A 53 21.93 -7.19 -1.84
N LYS A 54 23.15 -6.90 -1.37
CA LYS A 54 24.01 -5.86 -1.98
C LYS A 54 24.35 -6.08 -3.46
N ASP A 55 24.34 -7.35 -3.89
CA ASP A 55 24.66 -7.74 -5.27
C ASP A 55 23.40 -7.85 -6.16
N ASP A 56 22.20 -7.60 -5.60
CA ASP A 56 20.95 -7.64 -6.34
C ASP A 56 20.66 -6.26 -6.95
N PRO A 57 20.18 -6.18 -8.21
CA PRO A 57 19.79 -4.91 -8.83
C PRO A 57 18.69 -4.16 -8.08
N LEU A 58 17.90 -4.86 -7.24
CA LEU A 58 16.84 -4.27 -6.43
C LEU A 58 17.31 -3.87 -5.01
N TYR A 59 18.63 -3.90 -4.75
CA TYR A 59 19.17 -3.49 -3.46
C TYR A 59 18.84 -2.04 -3.14
N ILE A 60 18.33 -1.80 -1.93
CA ILE A 60 18.06 -0.45 -1.42
C ILE A 60 18.99 -0.18 -0.24
N LYS A 61 19.85 0.83 -0.40
CA LYS A 61 20.80 1.23 0.65
C LYS A 61 20.05 1.72 1.90
N GLY A 62 20.37 1.13 3.06
CA GLY A 62 19.75 1.50 4.34
C GLY A 62 18.44 0.80 4.63
N ALA A 63 17.99 -0.09 3.73
CA ALA A 63 16.84 -0.96 3.99
C ALA A 63 17.18 -2.00 5.06
N GLU A 64 16.22 -2.26 5.93
CA GLU A 64 16.30 -3.26 7.00
C GLU A 64 15.11 -4.21 6.94
N GLN A 65 15.30 -5.39 7.50
CA GLN A 65 14.22 -6.35 7.62
C GLN A 65 13.12 -5.78 8.54
N GLY A 66 11.88 -5.78 8.05
CA GLY A 66 10.74 -5.19 8.74
C GLY A 66 10.38 -3.80 8.24
N ASP A 67 11.25 -3.11 7.52
CA ASP A 67 10.90 -1.87 6.85
C ASP A 67 9.82 -2.12 5.79
N ILE A 68 9.07 -1.08 5.49
CA ILE A 68 8.13 -1.04 4.37
C ILE A 68 8.79 -0.25 3.24
N PHE A 69 8.54 -0.62 1.99
CA PHE A 69 9.06 0.12 0.84
C PHE A 69 8.03 0.25 -0.27
N ASN A 70 8.17 1.30 -1.06
CA ASN A 70 7.43 1.53 -2.29
C ASN A 70 8.17 0.90 -3.46
N THR A 71 7.50 0.06 -4.26
CA THR A 71 8.14 -0.70 -5.35
C THR A 71 8.54 0.14 -6.55
N VAL A 72 8.03 1.36 -6.71
CA VAL A 72 8.34 2.27 -7.82
C VAL A 72 9.38 3.31 -7.41
N SER A 73 9.12 4.06 -6.34
CA SER A 73 10.04 5.10 -5.87
C SER A 73 11.25 4.54 -5.09
N GLN A 74 11.18 3.28 -4.65
CA GLN A 74 12.15 2.64 -3.75
C GLN A 74 12.30 3.35 -2.39
N GLU A 75 11.38 4.23 -2.05
CA GLU A 75 11.32 4.91 -0.76
C GLU A 75 11.10 3.89 0.36
N ILE A 76 11.81 4.08 1.47
CA ILE A 76 11.74 3.24 2.66
C ILE A 76 10.98 3.96 3.75
N TYR A 77 10.01 3.28 4.34
CA TYR A 77 9.32 3.66 5.57
C TYR A 77 9.82 2.76 6.70
N LYS A 78 10.46 3.35 7.69
CA LYS A 78 11.03 2.58 8.81
C LYS A 78 9.95 1.82 9.58
N GLN A 79 10.33 0.66 10.13
CA GLN A 79 9.40 -0.29 10.75
C GLN A 79 8.45 0.36 11.77
N ASP A 80 8.95 1.25 12.62
CA ASP A 80 8.23 1.91 13.71
C ASP A 80 7.50 3.19 13.26
N GLU A 81 8.00 3.87 12.24
CA GLU A 81 7.38 5.05 11.66
C GLU A 81 6.26 4.66 10.69
N GLY A 82 6.54 3.71 9.79
CA GLY A 82 5.60 3.20 8.79
C GLY A 82 5.12 4.26 7.80
N VAL A 83 3.96 4.01 7.19
CA VAL A 83 3.36 4.88 6.17
C VAL A 83 1.92 5.22 6.53
N ILE A 84 1.52 6.47 6.31
CA ILE A 84 0.12 6.90 6.45
C ILE A 84 -0.62 6.56 5.16
N VAL A 85 -1.79 5.92 5.31
CA VAL A 85 -2.64 5.56 4.18
C VAL A 85 -4.11 5.91 4.44
N VAL A 86 -4.81 6.29 3.36
CA VAL A 86 -6.27 6.39 3.32
C VAL A 86 -6.79 5.36 2.32
N PRO A 87 -7.63 4.40 2.74
CA PRO A 87 -8.14 3.37 1.82
C PRO A 87 -9.17 3.97 0.86
N ALA A 88 -9.05 3.62 -0.44
CA ALA A 88 -9.98 4.03 -1.48
C ALA A 88 -10.88 2.88 -1.96
N PHE A 89 -10.30 1.70 -2.17
CA PHE A 89 -11.03 0.55 -2.70
C PHE A 89 -10.48 -0.76 -2.13
N PHE A 90 -11.28 -1.82 -2.18
CA PHE A 90 -10.90 -3.17 -1.75
C PHE A 90 -11.40 -4.20 -2.76
N GLU A 91 -10.51 -5.09 -3.16
CA GLU A 91 -10.87 -6.23 -4.01
C GLU A 91 -10.15 -7.51 -3.58
N LYS A 92 -10.69 -8.64 -4.01
CA LYS A 92 -10.05 -9.96 -3.86
C LYS A 92 -9.54 -10.40 -5.21
N LYS A 93 -8.28 -10.80 -5.25
CA LYS A 93 -7.65 -11.38 -6.43
C LYS A 93 -7.33 -12.85 -6.20
N PHE A 94 -7.45 -13.62 -7.25
CA PHE A 94 -7.11 -15.04 -7.28
C PHE A 94 -6.00 -15.21 -8.31
N LEU A 95 -4.79 -15.43 -7.83
CA LEU A 95 -3.59 -15.44 -8.67
C LEU A 95 -3.04 -16.85 -8.79
N GLU A 96 -2.80 -17.31 -10.01
CA GLU A 96 -2.17 -18.60 -10.30
C GLU A 96 -0.66 -18.40 -10.46
N PHE A 97 0.10 -19.22 -9.75
CA PHE A 97 1.55 -19.27 -9.83
C PHE A 97 2.03 -20.70 -10.10
N GLN A 98 3.08 -20.85 -10.88
CA GLN A 98 3.82 -22.11 -10.92
C GLN A 98 4.44 -22.40 -9.57
N LEU A 99 4.47 -23.66 -9.17
CA LEU A 99 5.21 -24.08 -7.97
C LEU A 99 6.70 -23.71 -8.12
N ARG A 100 7.33 -23.31 -7.01
CA ARG A 100 8.77 -23.01 -6.99
C ARG A 100 9.62 -24.19 -7.46
N SER A 101 9.22 -25.42 -7.17
CA SER A 101 9.85 -26.65 -7.67
C SER A 101 9.81 -26.80 -9.19
N SER A 102 8.89 -26.12 -9.86
CA SER A 102 8.70 -26.12 -11.31
C SER A 102 9.15 -24.81 -11.98
N GLY A 103 10.01 -24.03 -11.29
CA GLY A 103 10.54 -22.75 -11.80
C GLY A 103 9.90 -21.51 -11.17
N GLY A 104 8.73 -21.62 -10.58
CA GLY A 104 8.01 -20.47 -10.01
C GLY A 104 7.49 -19.50 -11.08
N GLY A 105 6.84 -18.45 -10.64
CA GLY A 105 6.40 -17.35 -11.52
C GLY A 105 4.88 -17.21 -11.62
N PHE A 106 4.44 -15.99 -11.94
CA PHE A 106 3.04 -15.66 -12.17
C PHE A 106 2.57 -16.25 -13.50
N VAL A 107 1.40 -16.87 -13.51
CA VAL A 107 0.77 -17.44 -14.71
C VAL A 107 -0.37 -16.55 -15.20
N ARG A 108 -1.39 -16.35 -14.35
CA ARG A 108 -2.55 -15.52 -14.68
C ARG A 108 -3.34 -15.11 -13.43
N GLU A 109 -4.24 -14.18 -13.60
CA GLU A 109 -5.32 -13.91 -12.66
C GLU A 109 -6.55 -14.74 -13.08
N LEU A 110 -7.20 -15.38 -12.11
CA LEU A 110 -8.46 -16.11 -12.31
C LEU A 110 -9.63 -15.19 -11.98
N ALA A 111 -10.69 -15.28 -12.76
CA ALA A 111 -11.95 -14.63 -12.44
C ALA A 111 -12.53 -15.15 -11.12
N ALA A 112 -13.24 -14.32 -10.38
CA ALA A 112 -13.75 -14.70 -9.04
C ALA A 112 -14.75 -15.88 -9.07
N ASP A 113 -15.36 -16.13 -10.21
CA ASP A 113 -16.30 -17.23 -10.48
C ASP A 113 -15.67 -18.42 -11.23
N ASP A 114 -14.35 -18.41 -11.40
CA ASP A 114 -13.61 -19.52 -12.03
C ASP A 114 -13.81 -20.79 -11.19
N LYS A 115 -14.22 -21.89 -11.86
CA LYS A 115 -14.53 -23.17 -11.23
C LYS A 115 -13.32 -23.80 -10.54
N ASP A 116 -12.13 -23.58 -11.07
CA ASP A 116 -10.89 -24.14 -10.53
C ASP A 116 -10.64 -23.63 -9.09
N ILE A 117 -11.12 -22.42 -8.74
CA ILE A 117 -11.01 -21.86 -7.38
C ILE A 117 -11.77 -22.69 -6.34
N THR A 118 -12.84 -23.39 -6.74
CA THR A 118 -13.64 -24.23 -5.86
C THR A 118 -13.15 -25.69 -5.81
N MET A 119 -12.32 -26.10 -6.75
CA MET A 119 -11.78 -27.47 -6.88
C MET A 119 -10.35 -27.61 -6.37
N THR A 120 -9.89 -26.66 -5.54
CA THR A 120 -8.54 -26.68 -5.00
C THR A 120 -8.31 -27.82 -4.00
N SER A 121 -7.09 -28.33 -3.95
CA SER A 121 -6.57 -29.21 -2.89
C SER A 121 -5.53 -28.46 -2.04
N ARG A 122 -5.07 -29.08 -0.93
CA ARG A 122 -4.02 -28.51 -0.09
C ARG A 122 -2.88 -29.47 0.15
N GLU A 123 -1.66 -28.98 -0.04
CA GLU A 123 -0.42 -29.60 0.41
C GLU A 123 0.25 -28.68 1.46
N GLY A 124 0.13 -29.06 2.73
CA GLY A 124 0.62 -28.22 3.83
C GLY A 124 -0.04 -26.83 3.82
N THR A 125 0.77 -25.79 3.55
CA THR A 125 0.30 -24.38 3.50
C THR A 125 -0.02 -23.91 2.07
N ILE A 126 0.23 -24.74 1.06
CA ILE A 126 0.02 -24.42 -0.36
C ILE A 126 -1.38 -24.88 -0.77
N GLU A 127 -2.14 -23.99 -1.41
CA GLU A 127 -3.42 -24.29 -2.04
C GLU A 127 -3.16 -24.56 -3.53
N LEU A 128 -3.50 -25.75 -4.01
CA LEU A 128 -3.25 -26.21 -5.39
C LEU A 128 -4.51 -26.16 -6.22
N LEU A 129 -4.40 -25.64 -7.42
CA LEU A 129 -5.39 -25.75 -8.49
C LEU A 129 -5.39 -27.16 -9.10
N PRO A 130 -6.45 -27.57 -9.84
CA PRO A 130 -6.50 -28.89 -10.48
C PRO A 130 -5.33 -29.18 -11.44
N ASN A 131 -4.71 -28.15 -12.01
CA ASN A 131 -3.54 -28.29 -12.90
C ASN A 131 -2.20 -28.39 -12.15
N GLY A 132 -2.22 -28.40 -10.80
CA GLY A 132 -1.04 -28.50 -9.95
C GLY A 132 -0.33 -27.18 -9.64
N ASN A 133 -0.78 -26.05 -10.18
CA ASN A 133 -0.26 -24.73 -9.85
C ASN A 133 -0.76 -24.22 -8.50
N GLU A 134 -0.03 -23.31 -7.86
CA GLU A 134 -0.43 -22.67 -6.60
C GLU A 134 -1.51 -21.61 -6.84
N LEU A 135 -2.63 -21.68 -6.10
CA LEU A 135 -3.59 -20.61 -5.98
C LEU A 135 -3.21 -19.68 -4.81
N VAL A 136 -2.89 -18.43 -5.12
CA VAL A 136 -2.62 -17.40 -4.14
C VAL A 136 -3.80 -16.45 -4.03
N ARG A 137 -4.56 -16.58 -2.94
CA ARG A 137 -5.63 -15.62 -2.61
C ARG A 137 -5.01 -14.34 -2.08
N THR A 138 -5.35 -13.23 -2.70
CA THR A 138 -4.77 -11.92 -2.38
C THR A 138 -5.90 -10.93 -2.09
N HIS A 139 -5.75 -10.17 -1.03
CA HIS A 139 -6.58 -9.00 -0.72
C HIS A 139 -5.82 -7.75 -1.13
N GLN A 140 -6.30 -7.06 -2.14
CA GLN A 140 -5.75 -5.79 -2.58
C GLN A 140 -6.54 -4.64 -1.99
N HIS A 141 -5.82 -3.74 -1.33
CA HIS A 141 -6.35 -2.49 -0.83
C HIS A 141 -5.70 -1.37 -1.63
N LEU A 142 -6.51 -0.70 -2.47
CA LEU A 142 -6.10 0.52 -3.13
C LEU A 142 -6.16 1.64 -2.11
N VAL A 143 -5.09 2.38 -1.97
CA VAL A 143 -4.93 3.43 -0.96
C VAL A 143 -4.29 4.66 -1.56
N ILE A 144 -4.51 5.81 -0.94
CA ILE A 144 -3.63 6.96 -1.09
C ILE A 144 -2.59 6.87 0.01
N ALA A 145 -1.32 6.80 -0.34
CA ALA A 145 -0.19 6.73 0.59
C ALA A 145 0.54 8.06 0.63
N GLN A 146 1.07 8.42 1.80
CA GLN A 146 1.88 9.62 2.00
C GLN A 146 3.36 9.23 2.08
N SER A 147 4.19 9.85 1.25
CA SER A 147 5.65 9.76 1.28
C SER A 147 6.25 10.61 2.41
N ALA A 148 7.52 10.38 2.75
CA ALA A 148 8.21 11.11 3.82
C ALA A 148 8.32 12.62 3.54
N ASP A 149 8.36 13.03 2.28
CA ASP A 149 8.35 14.45 1.85
C ASP A 149 6.96 15.10 1.88
N GLY A 150 5.92 14.34 2.25
CA GLY A 150 4.53 14.80 2.28
C GLY A 150 3.78 14.63 0.96
N THR A 151 4.42 14.17 -0.10
CA THR A 151 3.75 13.84 -1.36
C THR A 151 2.76 12.69 -1.16
N ILE A 152 1.61 12.76 -1.81
CA ILE A 152 0.58 11.71 -1.76
C ILE A 152 0.41 11.07 -3.12
N ALA A 153 0.27 9.74 -3.15
CA ALA A 153 0.12 9.00 -4.40
C ALA A 153 -0.76 7.74 -4.23
N PRO A 154 -1.48 7.34 -5.29
CA PRO A 154 -2.12 6.03 -5.35
C PRO A 154 -1.11 4.91 -5.15
N SER A 155 -1.48 3.92 -4.34
CA SER A 155 -0.64 2.75 -4.03
C SER A 155 -1.49 1.53 -3.73
N VAL A 156 -0.89 0.35 -3.75
CA VAL A 156 -1.55 -0.92 -3.44
C VAL A 156 -0.88 -1.59 -2.26
N LEU A 157 -1.68 -1.99 -1.26
CA LEU A 157 -1.31 -2.95 -0.23
C LEU A 157 -1.87 -4.32 -0.62
N ASP A 158 -1.03 -5.21 -1.16
CA ASP A 158 -1.41 -6.58 -1.50
C ASP A 158 -1.13 -7.52 -0.32
N MET A 159 -2.18 -7.98 0.34
CA MET A 159 -2.10 -8.86 1.50
C MET A 159 -2.44 -10.29 1.13
N LYS A 160 -1.51 -11.22 1.39
CA LYS A 160 -1.64 -12.65 1.07
C LYS A 160 -1.14 -13.55 2.20
N LYS A 161 -1.47 -14.82 2.15
CA LYS A 161 -1.03 -15.83 3.15
C LYS A 161 -1.32 -15.36 4.58
N THR A 162 -0.30 -15.18 5.43
CA THR A 162 -0.46 -14.74 6.83
C THR A 162 -1.02 -13.33 6.97
N GLN A 163 -0.86 -12.49 5.96
CA GLN A 163 -1.38 -11.11 5.94
C GLN A 163 -2.91 -11.05 5.76
N LEU A 164 -3.55 -12.13 5.26
CA LEU A 164 -5.01 -12.15 5.08
C LEU A 164 -5.77 -11.95 6.41
N LYS A 165 -5.22 -12.40 7.55
CA LYS A 165 -5.82 -12.15 8.87
C LYS A 165 -5.84 -10.67 9.20
N VAL A 166 -4.76 -9.94 8.86
CA VAL A 166 -4.65 -8.49 9.06
C VAL A 166 -5.65 -7.75 8.18
N SER A 167 -5.73 -8.12 6.89
CA SER A 167 -6.71 -7.57 5.95
C SER A 167 -8.16 -7.76 6.43
N ARG A 168 -8.51 -8.97 6.91
CA ARG A 168 -9.86 -9.23 7.45
C ARG A 168 -10.18 -8.36 8.66
N ARG A 169 -9.23 -8.23 9.61
CA ARG A 169 -9.37 -7.34 10.75
C ARG A 169 -9.56 -5.90 10.31
N TRP A 170 -8.76 -5.43 9.35
CA TRP A 170 -8.85 -4.08 8.82
C TRP A 170 -10.23 -3.82 8.17
N ASN A 171 -10.71 -4.75 7.36
CA ASN A 171 -12.04 -4.66 6.75
C ASN A 171 -13.16 -4.60 7.81
N THR A 172 -13.05 -5.38 8.90
CA THR A 172 -13.99 -5.31 10.02
C THR A 172 -13.97 -3.93 10.68
N LEU A 173 -12.79 -3.37 10.94
CA LEU A 173 -12.64 -2.04 11.55
C LEU A 173 -13.21 -0.93 10.63
N LYS A 174 -12.92 -0.99 9.33
CA LYS A 174 -13.51 -0.06 8.34
C LYS A 174 -15.04 -0.16 8.32
N ASN A 175 -15.58 -1.37 8.30
CA ASN A 175 -17.03 -1.61 8.26
C ASN A 175 -17.75 -1.27 9.60
N SER A 176 -17.03 -1.14 10.70
CA SER A 176 -17.56 -0.70 11.99
C SER A 176 -17.56 0.81 12.20
N ALA A 177 -16.83 1.57 11.39
CA ALA A 177 -16.72 3.01 11.51
C ALA A 177 -18.06 3.70 11.18
N ARG A 178 -18.43 4.70 11.98
CA ARG A 178 -19.68 5.44 11.83
C ARG A 178 -19.45 6.94 11.78
N LEU A 179 -20.29 7.60 11.04
CA LEU A 179 -20.41 9.07 11.05
C LEU A 179 -21.13 9.51 12.33
N PRO A 180 -21.05 10.80 12.73
CA PRO A 180 -21.82 11.34 13.87
C PRO A 180 -23.33 11.12 13.73
N SER A 181 -23.85 11.01 12.50
CA SER A 181 -25.26 10.69 12.21
C SER A 181 -25.64 9.22 12.48
N GLY A 182 -24.66 8.33 12.80
CA GLY A 182 -24.83 6.89 12.94
C GLY A 182 -24.74 6.12 11.61
N ALA A 183 -24.70 6.80 10.47
CA ALA A 183 -24.55 6.17 9.17
C ALA A 183 -23.15 5.51 9.04
N LEU A 184 -23.05 4.48 8.17
CA LEU A 184 -21.77 3.83 7.87
C LEU A 184 -20.81 4.84 7.25
N MET A 185 -19.59 4.90 7.78
CA MET A 185 -18.54 5.74 7.21
C MET A 185 -18.07 5.18 5.87
N PRO A 186 -17.91 5.98 4.81
CA PRO A 186 -17.33 5.50 3.56
C PRO A 186 -15.89 5.06 3.78
N ILE A 187 -15.39 4.15 2.93
CA ILE A 187 -14.06 3.54 3.06
C ILE A 187 -12.94 4.59 3.16
N TYR A 188 -13.06 5.66 2.41
CA TYR A 188 -12.11 6.79 2.37
C TYR A 188 -12.25 7.78 3.53
N GLY A 189 -13.20 7.58 4.44
CA GLY A 189 -13.41 8.43 5.62
C GLY A 189 -12.52 8.06 6.83
N THR A 190 -11.53 7.21 6.65
CA THR A 190 -10.61 6.79 7.72
C THR A 190 -9.16 6.82 7.25
N ALA A 191 -8.25 7.27 8.12
CA ALA A 191 -6.81 7.24 7.90
C ALA A 191 -6.15 6.23 8.84
N TRP A 192 -5.04 5.64 8.39
CA TRP A 192 -4.36 4.56 9.09
C TRP A 192 -2.85 4.71 9.01
N GLN A 193 -2.18 4.50 10.15
CA GLN A 193 -0.75 4.27 10.22
C GLN A 193 -0.49 2.79 9.95
N VAL A 194 0.29 2.49 8.93
CA VAL A 194 0.70 1.13 8.57
C VAL A 194 2.15 0.96 8.98
N THR A 195 2.38 0.14 9.99
CA THR A 195 3.69 -0.26 10.49
C THR A 195 3.88 -1.76 10.33
N THR A 196 4.96 -2.32 10.85
CA THR A 196 5.16 -3.77 10.84
C THR A 196 5.40 -4.32 12.24
N VAL A 197 5.11 -5.60 12.41
CA VAL A 197 5.33 -6.35 13.65
C VAL A 197 5.94 -7.71 13.32
N LEU A 198 6.95 -8.11 14.12
CA LEU A 198 7.54 -9.43 14.01
C LEU A 198 6.56 -10.49 14.53
N GLU A 199 6.26 -11.48 13.73
CA GLU A 199 5.51 -12.68 14.08
C GLU A 199 6.40 -13.90 14.01
N ALA A 200 6.10 -14.92 14.81
CA ALA A 200 6.83 -16.20 14.82
C ALA A 200 5.89 -17.37 15.05
N ASN A 201 6.26 -18.52 14.51
CA ASN A 201 5.71 -19.84 14.85
C ASN A 201 6.82 -20.89 14.69
N ASP A 202 6.45 -22.17 14.78
CA ASP A 202 7.39 -23.30 14.66
C ASP A 202 8.08 -23.37 13.27
N GLN A 203 7.55 -22.70 12.27
CA GLN A 203 8.10 -22.67 10.89
C GLN A 203 9.07 -21.48 10.67
N GLY A 204 9.14 -20.51 11.59
CA GLY A 204 10.06 -19.38 11.48
C GLY A 204 9.49 -18.05 11.94
N LYS A 205 10.21 -16.99 11.55
CA LYS A 205 9.88 -15.61 11.87
C LYS A 205 9.66 -14.81 10.59
N TRP A 206 8.69 -13.90 10.61
CA TRP A 206 8.42 -12.99 9.50
C TRP A 206 7.80 -11.69 10.03
N PHE A 207 7.88 -10.63 9.24
CA PHE A 207 7.17 -9.39 9.53
C PHE A 207 5.79 -9.39 8.89
N ASN A 208 4.81 -8.87 9.63
CA ASN A 208 3.44 -8.69 9.17
C ASN A 208 3.02 -7.23 9.34
N TYR A 209 1.99 -6.79 8.61
CA TYR A 209 1.44 -5.44 8.79
C TYR A 209 0.73 -5.30 10.14
N LYS A 210 0.88 -4.13 10.72
CA LYS A 210 0.10 -3.61 11.85
C LYS A 210 -0.59 -2.32 11.37
N LEU A 211 -1.87 -2.19 11.66
CA LEU A 211 -2.67 -1.04 11.23
C LEU A 211 -3.30 -0.41 12.46
N ASP A 212 -2.95 0.83 12.70
CA ASP A 212 -3.50 1.66 13.77
C ASP A 212 -4.28 2.83 13.16
N ARG A 213 -5.53 3.04 13.64
CA ARG A 213 -6.37 4.13 13.14
C ARG A 213 -5.85 5.47 13.64
N ILE A 214 -5.76 6.45 12.72
CA ILE A 214 -5.46 7.84 13.04
C ILE A 214 -6.81 8.53 13.32
N ASN A 215 -6.93 9.15 14.49
CA ASN A 215 -8.16 9.85 14.91
C ASN A 215 -8.07 11.35 14.66
N ASP A 216 -6.86 11.92 14.71
CA ASP A 216 -6.62 13.34 14.48
C ASP A 216 -6.42 13.58 12.98
N VAL A 217 -7.43 14.17 12.35
CA VAL A 217 -7.42 14.46 10.91
C VAL A 217 -6.75 15.81 10.69
N THR A 218 -5.55 15.79 10.11
CA THR A 218 -4.83 17.00 9.69
C THR A 218 -5.27 17.43 8.30
N PRO A 219 -4.95 18.68 7.85
CA PRO A 219 -5.22 19.12 6.48
C PRO A 219 -4.64 18.21 5.40
N GLU A 220 -3.46 17.61 5.66
CA GLU A 220 -2.82 16.65 4.75
C GLU A 220 -3.65 15.37 4.64
N ILE A 221 -4.15 14.85 5.75
CA ILE A 221 -5.05 13.68 5.78
C ILE A 221 -6.37 14.00 5.09
N GLU A 222 -6.95 15.19 5.27
CA GLU A 222 -8.14 15.61 4.54
C GLU A 222 -7.91 15.58 3.02
N LYS A 223 -6.77 16.09 2.55
CA LYS A 223 -6.38 16.01 1.13
C LYS A 223 -6.29 14.57 0.66
N MET A 224 -5.68 13.67 1.44
CA MET A 224 -5.62 12.23 1.12
C MET A 224 -7.02 11.61 1.03
N MET A 225 -7.96 11.99 1.91
CA MET A 225 -9.35 11.50 1.88
C MET A 225 -10.09 11.97 0.63
N LEU A 226 -9.85 13.19 0.17
CA LEU A 226 -10.41 13.71 -1.08
C LEU A 226 -9.88 12.96 -2.29
N GLU A 227 -8.57 12.72 -2.35
CA GLU A 227 -7.96 11.92 -3.42
C GLU A 227 -8.43 10.46 -3.40
N ALA A 228 -8.55 9.84 -2.23
CA ALA A 228 -9.10 8.50 -2.10
C ALA A 228 -10.57 8.41 -2.56
N ARG A 229 -11.37 9.45 -2.32
CA ARG A 229 -12.74 9.55 -2.85
C ARG A 229 -12.75 9.65 -4.37
N ASN A 230 -11.89 10.48 -4.96
CA ASN A 230 -11.77 10.63 -6.42
C ASN A 230 -11.37 9.30 -7.05
N MET A 231 -10.35 8.63 -6.50
CA MET A 231 -9.92 7.30 -6.92
C MET A 231 -11.05 6.26 -6.85
N TYR A 232 -11.82 6.24 -5.75
CA TYR A 232 -12.99 5.35 -5.61
C TYR A 232 -14.01 5.60 -6.72
N GLN A 233 -14.28 6.86 -7.05
CA GLN A 233 -15.25 7.22 -8.09
C GLN A 233 -14.78 6.79 -9.49
N GLY A 234 -13.49 6.89 -9.81
CA GLY A 234 -12.90 6.38 -11.05
C GLY A 234 -13.05 4.86 -11.15
N VAL A 235 -12.54 4.13 -10.15
CA VAL A 235 -12.62 2.64 -10.13
C VAL A 235 -14.06 2.14 -10.19
N SER A 236 -15.00 2.79 -9.48
CA SER A 236 -16.42 2.36 -9.45
C SER A 236 -17.16 2.60 -10.76
N LYS A 237 -16.67 3.48 -11.62
CA LYS A 237 -17.22 3.75 -12.96
C LYS A 237 -16.54 2.94 -14.06
N GLY A 238 -15.46 2.22 -13.74
CA GLY A 238 -14.66 1.46 -14.71
C GLY A 238 -13.76 2.34 -15.58
N GLU A 239 -13.41 3.53 -15.07
CA GLU A 239 -12.46 4.48 -15.70
C GLU A 239 -11.03 4.20 -15.25
#